data_004804b361bc2d2ee16e3b8a030379e0
#
_entry.id   004804b361bc2d2ee16e3b8a030379e0
#
_cell.length_a   1.000
_cell.length_b   1.000
_cell.length_c   1.000
_cell.angle_alpha   90.00
_cell.angle_beta   90.00
_cell.angle_gamma   90.00
#
_symmetry.space_group_name_H-M   'P 1'
#
loop_
_entity.id
_entity.type
_entity.pdbx_description
1 polymer ?
#
loop_
_entity_poly.entity_id
_entity_poly.type
_entity_poly.pdbx_seq_one_letter_code
_entity_poly.pdbx_strand_id
1 'polypeptide(L)'
;LQDLSFQNIKFNFSNEMLASLSEAILISTKPRKKDKNKVKDIFYWSEGSLAYTKVQETDISSKKRIFTDGITIGVDSFTEDKGIKGLAFRYSQNDVIVGTTNKLDTNTYNLTYYSTTPVKNESKFLDTVLGVGFLDTKTSNIIDSIDGDRFGEQIYGTLKLKDEIKKDNLTLIPAGQIDLGFTVLRSYSESGIGATRFDQQSIQSRNLRLSIASVEELNNKKFKMKRHGKMEYQANLDRSSKMKYSYIGDSQSKFETKLKSGALHNINSKLGFDVIYDENLSLFFIYEQNYKYRVGYTNKIHLAIGYLPQKNTNF
;
A
#
# COMPACT_ATOMS: atom_id res chain seq x y z
N LEU A 1 23.34 20.54 11.83
CA LEU A 1 22.83 20.15 10.51
C LEU A 1 21.56 19.35 10.71
N GLN A 2 20.42 19.94 10.30
CA GLN A 2 19.13 19.27 10.31
C GLN A 2 19.22 17.99 9.46
N ASP A 3 18.80 16.85 10.01
CA ASP A 3 18.76 15.60 9.23
C ASP A 3 17.62 15.66 8.21
N LEU A 4 17.91 16.18 7.03
CA LEU A 4 16.96 16.28 5.92
C LEU A 4 16.52 14.89 5.39
N SER A 5 17.15 13.81 5.86
CA SER A 5 16.85 12.45 5.38
C SER A 5 15.43 12.01 5.75
N PHE A 6 14.81 12.62 6.77
CA PHE A 6 13.44 12.27 7.14
C PHE A 6 12.41 12.69 6.09
N GLN A 7 12.69 13.69 5.26
CA GLN A 7 11.84 14.05 4.11
C GLN A 7 11.78 12.92 3.05
N ASN A 8 12.74 11.99 3.03
CA ASN A 8 12.75 10.84 2.14
C ASN A 8 11.73 9.75 2.50
N ILE A 9 11.25 9.72 3.73
CA ILE A 9 10.34 8.67 4.20
C ILE A 9 9.06 8.68 3.37
N LYS A 10 8.59 9.85 2.96
CA LYS A 10 7.38 10.02 2.15
C LYS A 10 7.48 9.34 0.78
N PHE A 11 8.67 9.28 0.18
CA PHE A 11 8.87 8.61 -1.10
C PHE A 11 8.70 7.08 -1.01
N ASN A 12 9.31 6.47 0.01
CA ASN A 12 9.14 5.03 0.27
C ASN A 12 7.71 4.68 0.64
N PHE A 13 7.03 5.61 1.29
CA PHE A 13 5.72 5.44 1.84
C PHE A 13 4.64 5.30 0.78
N SER A 14 4.63 6.18 -0.23
CA SER A 14 3.69 6.09 -1.34
C SER A 14 3.83 4.77 -2.11
N ASN A 15 5.06 4.26 -2.27
CA ASN A 15 5.31 2.98 -2.92
C ASN A 15 4.79 1.77 -2.13
N GLU A 16 4.94 1.80 -0.81
CA GLU A 16 4.46 0.70 0.04
C GLU A 16 2.94 0.67 0.17
N MET A 17 2.32 1.84 0.24
CA MET A 17 0.86 1.94 0.24
C MET A 17 0.22 1.39 -1.03
N LEU A 18 0.78 1.72 -2.20
CA LEU A 18 0.31 1.21 -3.48
C LEU A 18 0.33 -0.31 -3.53
N ALA A 19 1.40 -0.91 -3.00
CA ALA A 19 1.53 -2.36 -2.94
C ALA A 19 0.49 -3.01 -2.02
N SER A 20 0.26 -2.46 -0.84
CA SER A 20 -0.66 -3.05 0.14
C SER A 20 -2.12 -2.93 -0.28
N LEU A 21 -2.51 -1.80 -0.88
CA LEU A 21 -3.87 -1.56 -1.34
C LEU A 21 -4.25 -2.50 -2.48
N SER A 22 -3.39 -2.62 -3.50
CA SER A 22 -3.66 -3.49 -4.64
C SER A 22 -3.81 -4.95 -4.24
N GLU A 23 -3.11 -5.40 -3.21
CA GLU A 23 -3.15 -6.79 -2.80
C GLU A 23 -4.30 -7.14 -1.86
N ALA A 24 -4.63 -6.29 -0.91
CA ALA A 24 -5.80 -6.47 -0.07
C ALA A 24 -7.08 -6.53 -0.91
N ILE A 25 -7.20 -5.63 -1.87
CA ILE A 25 -8.31 -5.58 -2.82
C ILE A 25 -8.35 -6.87 -3.67
N LEU A 26 -7.21 -7.33 -4.21
CA LEU A 26 -7.14 -8.50 -5.07
C LEU A 26 -7.40 -9.82 -4.35
N ILE A 27 -7.21 -9.88 -3.04
CA ILE A 27 -7.46 -11.08 -2.24
C ILE A 27 -8.93 -11.18 -1.82
N SER A 28 -9.58 -10.06 -1.49
CA SER A 28 -11.00 -10.03 -1.13
C SER A 28 -11.93 -10.31 -2.32
N THR A 29 -11.45 -10.09 -3.54
CA THR A 29 -12.24 -10.17 -4.77
C THR A 29 -12.23 -11.55 -5.46
N LYS A 30 -11.93 -12.64 -4.77
CA LYS A 30 -12.01 -13.98 -5.40
C LYS A 30 -13.44 -14.31 -5.81
N PRO A 31 -13.65 -14.80 -7.07
CA PRO A 31 -14.97 -15.05 -7.57
C PRO A 31 -15.70 -16.11 -6.71
N ARG A 32 -16.78 -15.71 -6.07
CA ARG A 32 -17.76 -16.63 -5.51
C ARG A 32 -18.60 -17.18 -6.65
N LYS A 33 -19.05 -18.45 -6.56
CA LYS A 33 -19.90 -19.04 -7.58
C LYS A 33 -21.12 -18.14 -7.83
N LYS A 34 -21.22 -17.62 -9.06
CA LYS A 34 -22.36 -16.83 -9.51
C LYS A 34 -23.60 -17.69 -9.52
N ASP A 35 -24.58 -17.34 -8.73
CA ASP A 35 -25.93 -17.89 -8.88
C ASP A 35 -26.55 -17.26 -10.14
N LYS A 36 -26.89 -18.07 -11.15
CA LYS A 36 -27.30 -17.63 -12.48
C LYS A 36 -28.55 -16.71 -12.50
N ASN A 37 -29.24 -16.57 -11.37
CA ASN A 37 -30.52 -15.88 -11.27
C ASN A 37 -30.49 -14.59 -10.43
N LYS A 38 -29.32 -14.07 -9.99
CA LYS A 38 -29.26 -12.86 -9.14
C LYS A 38 -28.66 -11.66 -9.87
N VAL A 39 -29.44 -10.61 -9.93
CA VAL A 39 -29.06 -9.25 -10.37
C VAL A 39 -28.03 -8.69 -9.41
N LYS A 40 -26.85 -8.31 -9.92
CA LYS A 40 -25.76 -7.52 -9.28
C LYS A 40 -25.61 -7.75 -7.77
N ASP A 41 -24.88 -8.78 -7.39
CA ASP A 41 -24.48 -8.96 -5.99
C ASP A 41 -23.44 -7.89 -5.62
N ILE A 42 -23.81 -7.00 -4.69
CA ILE A 42 -22.92 -6.02 -4.09
C ILE A 42 -22.30 -6.67 -2.85
N PHE A 43 -21.00 -6.61 -2.76
CA PHE A 43 -20.21 -7.14 -1.66
C PHE A 43 -19.53 -6.00 -0.90
N TYR A 44 -19.69 -5.98 0.44
CA TYR A 44 -19.01 -5.03 1.32
C TYR A 44 -17.89 -5.74 2.05
N TRP A 45 -16.77 -5.06 2.23
CA TRP A 45 -15.65 -5.60 2.96
C TRP A 45 -14.91 -4.51 3.73
N SER A 46 -14.19 -4.91 4.75
CA SER A 46 -13.29 -4.05 5.50
C SER A 46 -11.97 -4.77 5.79
N GLU A 47 -10.88 -4.02 5.87
CA GLU A 47 -9.56 -4.51 6.18
C GLU A 47 -8.89 -3.59 7.18
N GLY A 48 -8.32 -4.16 8.26
CA GLY A 48 -7.35 -3.50 9.12
C GLY A 48 -5.93 -3.94 8.76
N SER A 49 -4.97 -3.03 8.80
CA SER A 49 -3.57 -3.35 8.57
C SER A 49 -2.66 -2.71 9.61
N LEU A 50 -1.63 -3.45 10.01
CA LEU A 50 -0.56 -2.99 10.88
C LEU A 50 0.77 -3.28 10.19
N ALA A 51 1.67 -2.30 10.17
CA ALA A 51 3.01 -2.49 9.62
C ALA A 51 4.08 -1.91 10.54
N TYR A 52 5.20 -2.61 10.63
CA TYR A 52 6.41 -2.13 11.26
C TYR A 52 7.55 -2.19 10.27
N THR A 53 8.16 -1.03 10.00
CA THR A 53 9.31 -0.90 9.10
C THR A 53 10.53 -0.44 9.88
N LYS A 54 11.64 -1.11 9.69
CA LYS A 54 12.96 -0.70 10.19
C LYS A 54 13.85 -0.40 9.00
N VAL A 55 14.33 0.84 8.93
CA VAL A 55 15.35 1.27 7.98
C VAL A 55 16.65 1.43 8.73
N GLN A 56 17.70 0.80 8.25
CA GLN A 56 19.02 0.85 8.88
C GLN A 56 19.68 2.21 8.67
N GLU A 57 20.58 2.56 9.54
CA GLU A 57 21.43 3.73 9.40
C GLU A 57 22.38 3.59 8.21
N THR A 58 22.64 4.68 7.54
CA THR A 58 23.62 4.79 6.46
C THR A 58 24.48 6.03 6.72
N ASP A 59 25.58 6.19 5.99
CA ASP A 59 26.50 7.35 6.12
C ASP A 59 25.80 8.72 5.97
N ILE A 60 24.61 8.74 5.38
CA ILE A 60 23.86 9.97 5.05
C ILE A 60 22.45 10.01 5.61
N SER A 61 22.04 9.02 6.39
CA SER A 61 20.66 8.91 6.90
C SER A 61 20.63 8.16 8.21
N SER A 62 20.04 8.76 9.23
CA SER A 62 19.82 8.13 10.53
C SER A 62 18.87 6.93 10.42
N LYS A 63 19.00 6.00 11.36
CA LYS A 63 18.07 4.88 11.53
C LYS A 63 16.63 5.37 11.68
N LYS A 64 15.71 4.65 11.04
CA LYS A 64 14.28 4.98 11.05
C LYS A 64 13.44 3.81 11.52
N ARG A 65 12.40 4.11 12.27
CA ARG A 65 11.35 3.18 12.66
C ARG A 65 10.02 3.79 12.23
N ILE A 66 9.22 3.01 11.54
CA ILE A 66 7.93 3.46 11.00
C ILE A 66 6.89 2.48 11.49
N PHE A 67 5.89 2.99 12.19
CA PHE A 67 4.67 2.26 12.52
C PHE A 67 3.57 2.78 11.61
N THR A 68 2.86 1.86 11.00
CA THR A 68 1.71 2.17 10.15
C THR A 68 0.53 1.36 10.61
N ASP A 69 -0.57 2.02 10.85
CA ASP A 69 -1.86 1.39 11.01
C ASP A 69 -2.86 1.98 10.02
N GLY A 70 -3.89 1.22 9.71
CA GLY A 70 -4.90 1.71 8.78
C GLY A 70 -6.10 0.80 8.66
N ILE A 71 -7.18 1.41 8.23
CA ILE A 71 -8.43 0.74 7.91
C ILE A 71 -8.83 1.06 6.47
N THR A 72 -9.31 0.04 5.78
CA THR A 72 -9.88 0.16 4.44
C THR A 72 -11.30 -0.37 4.47
N ILE A 73 -12.21 0.33 3.85
CA ILE A 73 -13.58 -0.13 3.59
C ILE A 73 -13.80 -0.12 2.09
N GLY A 74 -14.50 -1.12 1.59
CA GLY A 74 -14.71 -1.23 0.16
C GLY A 74 -16.05 -1.86 -0.18
N VAL A 75 -16.46 -1.58 -1.41
CA VAL A 75 -17.65 -2.15 -2.03
C VAL A 75 -17.29 -2.59 -3.44
N ASP A 76 -17.70 -3.80 -3.80
CA ASP A 76 -17.51 -4.31 -5.15
C ASP A 76 -18.75 -5.03 -5.69
N SER A 77 -18.74 -5.26 -6.99
CA SER A 77 -19.77 -6.00 -7.70
C SER A 77 -19.13 -6.89 -8.75
N PHE A 78 -19.75 -8.04 -8.98
CA PHE A 78 -19.38 -8.90 -10.11
C PHE A 78 -19.82 -8.31 -11.43
N THR A 79 -19.01 -8.47 -12.46
CA THR A 79 -19.34 -8.14 -13.85
C THR A 79 -19.88 -9.36 -14.57
N GLU A 80 -20.57 -9.18 -15.71
CA GLU A 80 -21.18 -10.29 -16.47
C GLU A 80 -20.14 -11.27 -17.02
N ASP A 81 -18.95 -10.79 -17.31
CA ASP A 81 -17.80 -11.53 -17.83
C ASP A 81 -16.95 -12.22 -16.75
N LYS A 82 -17.50 -12.45 -15.53
CA LYS A 82 -16.82 -13.05 -14.38
C LYS A 82 -15.69 -12.17 -13.80
N GLY A 83 -15.68 -10.90 -14.12
CA GLY A 83 -14.79 -9.93 -13.52
C GLY A 83 -15.35 -9.33 -12.22
N ILE A 84 -14.59 -8.43 -11.62
CA ILE A 84 -14.97 -7.68 -10.42
C ILE A 84 -14.58 -6.23 -10.63
N LYS A 85 -15.38 -5.30 -10.11
CA LYS A 85 -15.06 -3.87 -10.02
C LYS A 85 -15.57 -3.30 -8.73
N GLY A 86 -14.83 -2.36 -8.17
CA GLY A 86 -15.22 -1.76 -6.89
C GLY A 86 -14.54 -0.44 -6.61
N LEU A 87 -14.95 0.11 -5.47
CA LEU A 87 -14.38 1.31 -4.88
C LEU A 87 -13.96 0.99 -3.44
N ALA A 88 -12.86 1.56 -3.00
CA ALA A 88 -12.37 1.47 -1.64
C ALA A 88 -11.92 2.83 -1.13
N PHE A 89 -12.19 3.07 0.15
CA PHE A 89 -11.65 4.19 0.89
C PHE A 89 -10.71 3.67 1.97
N ARG A 90 -9.51 4.25 2.07
CA ARG A 90 -8.53 3.91 3.10
C ARG A 90 -8.13 5.14 3.88
N TYR A 91 -8.16 5.01 5.20
CA TYR A 91 -7.48 5.88 6.14
C TYR A 91 -6.27 5.13 6.71
N SER A 92 -5.12 5.79 6.82
CA SER A 92 -3.96 5.24 7.52
C SER A 92 -3.15 6.33 8.22
N GLN A 93 -2.58 5.96 9.35
CA GLN A 93 -1.68 6.78 10.14
C GLN A 93 -0.28 6.17 10.13
N ASN A 94 0.72 7.03 10.15
CA ASN A 94 2.11 6.64 10.09
C ASN A 94 2.91 7.46 11.06
N ASP A 95 3.47 6.79 12.05
CA ASP A 95 4.37 7.35 13.03
C ASP A 95 5.79 6.98 12.65
N VAL A 96 6.60 7.99 12.34
CA VAL A 96 7.99 7.81 11.93
C VAL A 96 8.91 8.45 12.94
N ILE A 97 9.83 7.66 13.48
CA ILE A 97 10.89 8.12 14.37
C ILE A 97 12.22 8.04 13.59
N VAL A 98 12.90 9.18 13.47
CA VAL A 98 14.19 9.31 12.79
C VAL A 98 15.26 9.66 13.80
N GLY A 99 16.26 8.79 13.94
CA GLY A 99 17.26 8.93 14.99
C GLY A 99 16.63 8.85 16.37
N THR A 100 16.90 9.82 17.22
CA THR A 100 16.41 9.92 18.61
C THR A 100 15.46 11.08 18.85
N THR A 101 15.40 12.07 17.95
CA THR A 101 14.79 13.39 18.21
C THR A 101 13.77 13.84 17.20
N ASN A 102 13.81 13.33 15.97
CA ASN A 102 12.89 13.74 14.92
C ASN A 102 11.70 12.79 14.84
N LYS A 103 10.50 13.34 14.78
CA LYS A 103 9.24 12.64 14.61
C LYS A 103 8.48 13.17 13.41
N LEU A 104 7.82 12.26 12.69
CA LEU A 104 6.98 12.58 11.56
C LEU A 104 5.70 11.75 11.66
N ASP A 105 4.58 12.41 11.82
CA ASP A 105 3.26 11.80 11.86
C ASP A 105 2.53 12.14 10.57
N THR A 106 2.03 11.12 9.85
CA THR A 106 1.33 11.35 8.58
C THR A 106 -0.01 10.63 8.58
N ASN A 107 -1.08 11.37 8.41
CA ASN A 107 -2.40 10.85 8.09
C ASN A 107 -2.56 10.79 6.57
N THR A 108 -3.09 9.68 6.06
CA THR A 108 -3.30 9.50 4.64
C THR A 108 -4.73 9.04 4.38
N TYR A 109 -5.36 9.66 3.40
CA TYR A 109 -6.72 9.38 2.94
C TYR A 109 -6.66 9.01 1.48
N ASN A 110 -7.16 7.84 1.10
CA ASN A 110 -7.14 7.37 -0.29
C ASN A 110 -8.52 6.93 -0.74
N LEU A 111 -8.87 7.33 -1.96
CA LEU A 111 -10.01 6.79 -2.70
C LEU A 111 -9.48 6.01 -3.89
N THR A 112 -9.89 4.76 -4.03
CA THR A 112 -9.36 3.81 -5.00
C THR A 112 -10.48 3.15 -5.78
N TYR A 113 -10.39 3.18 -7.10
CA TYR A 113 -11.12 2.30 -8.01
C TYR A 113 -10.25 1.08 -8.31
N TYR A 114 -10.87 -0.10 -8.37
CA TYR A 114 -10.19 -1.33 -8.77
C TYR A 114 -11.09 -2.21 -9.63
N SER A 115 -10.45 -3.00 -10.47
CA SER A 115 -11.14 -4.02 -11.26
C SER A 115 -10.24 -5.20 -11.55
N THR A 116 -10.86 -6.38 -11.68
CA THR A 116 -10.25 -7.59 -12.22
C THR A 116 -11.06 -8.00 -13.43
N THR A 117 -10.44 -8.05 -14.60
CA THR A 117 -11.09 -8.35 -15.87
C THR A 117 -10.46 -9.58 -16.50
N PRO A 118 -11.24 -10.61 -16.90
CA PRO A 118 -10.71 -11.75 -17.64
C PRO A 118 -10.14 -11.32 -19.00
N VAL A 119 -9.01 -11.91 -19.40
CA VAL A 119 -8.33 -11.63 -20.67
C VAL A 119 -8.30 -12.90 -21.51
N LYS A 120 -9.01 -12.91 -22.64
CA LYS A 120 -9.04 -13.99 -23.67
C LYS A 120 -9.33 -15.42 -23.21
N ASN A 121 -8.75 -15.87 -22.08
CA ASN A 121 -8.92 -17.23 -21.54
C ASN A 121 -9.44 -17.12 -20.12
N GLU A 122 -10.17 -18.12 -19.65
CA GLU A 122 -10.76 -18.16 -18.30
C GLU A 122 -9.69 -18.19 -17.16
N SER A 123 -8.41 -18.39 -17.47
CA SER A 123 -7.32 -18.44 -16.51
C SER A 123 -6.56 -17.11 -16.35
N LYS A 124 -6.62 -16.22 -17.35
CA LYS A 124 -5.85 -14.97 -17.36
C LYS A 124 -6.71 -13.78 -16.98
N PHE A 125 -6.16 -12.93 -16.12
CA PHE A 125 -6.84 -11.75 -15.62
C PHE A 125 -5.93 -10.54 -15.65
N LEU A 126 -6.53 -9.39 -15.96
CA LEU A 126 -5.93 -8.08 -15.81
C LEU A 126 -6.54 -7.40 -14.59
N ASP A 127 -5.72 -7.16 -13.57
CA ASP A 127 -6.10 -6.35 -12.43
C ASP A 127 -5.67 -4.90 -12.67
N THR A 128 -6.59 -3.97 -12.47
CA THR A 128 -6.37 -2.52 -12.61
C THR A 128 -6.72 -1.84 -11.30
N VAL A 129 -5.87 -0.97 -10.83
CA VAL A 129 -6.10 -0.11 -9.66
C VAL A 129 -5.78 1.31 -10.05
N LEU A 130 -6.67 2.24 -9.73
CA LEU A 130 -6.47 3.68 -9.91
C LEU A 130 -6.92 4.39 -8.64
N GLY A 131 -6.14 5.33 -8.15
CA GLY A 131 -6.50 6.02 -6.92
C GLY A 131 -5.92 7.42 -6.81
N VAL A 132 -6.55 8.17 -5.93
CA VAL A 132 -6.12 9.50 -5.50
C VAL A 132 -6.01 9.51 -3.98
N GLY A 133 -5.11 10.32 -3.44
CA GLY A 133 -4.93 10.41 -2.00
C GLY A 133 -4.48 11.80 -1.55
N PHE A 134 -4.71 12.05 -0.26
CA PHE A 134 -4.29 13.24 0.45
C PHE A 134 -3.42 12.83 1.63
N LEU A 135 -2.36 13.58 1.86
CA LEU A 135 -1.43 13.39 2.96
C LEU A 135 -1.44 14.65 3.83
N ASP A 136 -1.59 14.45 5.12
CA ASP A 136 -1.43 15.47 6.15
C ASP A 136 -0.32 15.03 7.07
N THR A 137 0.77 15.79 7.11
CA THR A 137 1.99 15.41 7.79
C THR A 137 2.42 16.48 8.78
N LYS A 138 2.64 16.07 10.02
CA LYS A 138 3.25 16.88 11.07
C LYS A 138 4.69 16.43 11.26
N THR A 139 5.59 17.39 11.31
CA THR A 139 7.02 17.20 11.59
C THR A 139 7.35 17.84 12.90
N SER A 140 8.13 17.19 13.75
CA SER A 140 8.62 17.79 14.99
C SER A 140 10.05 17.34 15.30
N ASN A 141 10.81 18.24 15.92
CA ASN A 141 12.12 17.95 16.52
C ASN A 141 12.09 18.41 17.97
N ILE A 142 12.24 17.46 18.88
CA ILE A 142 12.08 17.69 20.32
C ILE A 142 13.20 18.62 20.89
N ILE A 143 14.42 18.53 20.36
CA ILE A 143 15.57 19.27 20.89
C ILE A 143 15.49 20.74 20.46
N ASP A 144 15.24 20.99 19.18
CA ASP A 144 15.27 22.33 18.60
C ASP A 144 13.90 23.02 18.62
N SER A 145 12.89 22.36 19.19
CA SER A 145 11.49 22.83 19.20
C SER A 145 11.01 23.26 17.81
N ILE A 146 11.39 22.48 16.80
CA ILE A 146 11.00 22.72 15.42
C ILE A 146 9.73 21.93 15.13
N ASP A 147 8.70 22.63 14.65
CA ASP A 147 7.43 22.05 14.24
C ASP A 147 7.05 22.54 12.83
N GLY A 148 6.31 21.70 12.11
CA GLY A 148 5.80 22.08 10.80
C GLY A 148 4.72 21.14 10.29
N ASP A 149 3.78 21.70 9.53
CA ASP A 149 2.69 20.98 8.90
C ASP A 149 2.85 21.00 7.39
N ARG A 150 2.77 19.82 6.75
CA ARG A 150 2.93 19.68 5.31
C ARG A 150 1.83 18.85 4.70
N PHE A 151 1.13 19.42 3.73
CA PHE A 151 0.11 18.73 2.94
C PHE A 151 0.68 18.15 1.65
N GLY A 152 0.07 17.06 1.20
CA GLY A 152 0.41 16.44 -0.06
C GLY A 152 -0.79 15.82 -0.75
N GLU A 153 -0.66 15.63 -2.06
CA GLU A 153 -1.64 15.02 -2.92
C GLU A 153 -0.95 13.93 -3.73
N GLN A 154 -1.64 12.83 -3.97
CA GLN A 154 -1.10 11.74 -4.77
C GLN A 154 -2.12 11.20 -5.75
N ILE A 155 -1.62 10.75 -6.90
CA ILE A 155 -2.35 9.92 -7.84
C ILE A 155 -1.53 8.68 -8.11
N TYR A 156 -2.18 7.53 -8.22
CA TYR A 156 -1.50 6.27 -8.43
C TYR A 156 -2.31 5.31 -9.28
N GLY A 157 -1.60 4.37 -9.88
CA GLY A 157 -2.20 3.31 -10.68
C GLY A 157 -1.35 2.04 -10.68
N THR A 158 -2.00 0.91 -10.81
CA THR A 158 -1.40 -0.42 -10.93
C THR A 158 -2.06 -1.17 -12.06
N LEU A 159 -1.25 -1.84 -12.88
CA LEU A 159 -1.68 -2.84 -13.85
C LEU A 159 -0.96 -4.14 -13.52
N LYS A 160 -1.72 -5.24 -13.34
CA LYS A 160 -1.19 -6.56 -13.03
C LYS A 160 -1.83 -7.60 -13.95
N LEU A 161 -1.00 -8.27 -14.72
CA LEU A 161 -1.40 -9.44 -15.50
C LEU A 161 -1.06 -10.69 -14.71
N LYS A 162 -2.04 -11.56 -14.49
CA LYS A 162 -1.87 -12.83 -13.77
C LYS A 162 -2.48 -13.99 -14.56
N ASP A 163 -1.96 -15.19 -14.35
CA ASP A 163 -2.51 -16.44 -14.87
C ASP A 163 -2.81 -17.39 -13.70
N GLU A 164 -4.01 -17.98 -13.65
CA GLU A 164 -4.44 -18.90 -12.59
C GLU A 164 -4.36 -20.34 -13.10
N ILE A 165 -3.26 -21.03 -12.77
CA ILE A 165 -2.98 -22.40 -13.16
C ILE A 165 -3.49 -23.33 -12.06
N LYS A 166 -4.60 -24.01 -12.30
CA LYS A 166 -5.23 -24.92 -11.33
C LYS A 166 -4.73 -26.36 -11.51
N LYS A 167 -4.35 -26.97 -10.38
CA LYS A 167 -4.04 -28.39 -10.29
C LYS A 167 -4.62 -28.91 -8.97
N ASP A 168 -5.67 -29.71 -9.07
CA ASP A 168 -6.42 -30.25 -7.93
C ASP A 168 -6.88 -29.14 -6.97
N ASN A 169 -6.46 -29.17 -5.71
CA ASN A 169 -6.74 -28.15 -4.68
C ASN A 169 -5.75 -26.98 -4.66
N LEU A 170 -4.70 -27.03 -5.49
CA LEU A 170 -3.66 -26.00 -5.59
C LEU A 170 -3.85 -25.13 -6.83
N THR A 171 -3.82 -23.82 -6.65
CA THR A 171 -3.75 -22.84 -7.75
C THR A 171 -2.42 -22.10 -7.67
N LEU A 172 -1.63 -22.15 -8.73
CA LEU A 172 -0.43 -21.33 -8.90
C LEU A 172 -0.77 -20.09 -9.71
N ILE A 173 -0.24 -18.92 -9.29
CA ILE A 173 -0.58 -17.65 -9.88
C ILE A 173 0.70 -16.87 -10.18
N PRO A 174 1.38 -17.11 -11.32
CA PRO A 174 2.41 -16.22 -11.81
C PRO A 174 1.81 -14.88 -12.22
N ALA A 175 2.50 -13.78 -11.94
CA ALA A 175 2.05 -12.45 -12.30
C ALA A 175 3.20 -11.48 -12.59
N GLY A 176 2.93 -10.55 -13.51
CA GLY A 176 3.72 -9.35 -13.75
C GLY A 176 2.91 -8.10 -13.44
N GLN A 177 3.53 -7.11 -12.82
CA GLN A 177 2.85 -5.91 -12.34
C GLN A 177 3.69 -4.67 -12.59
N ILE A 178 3.01 -3.57 -12.93
CA ILE A 178 3.59 -2.23 -13.04
C ILE A 178 2.81 -1.32 -12.10
N ASP A 179 3.52 -0.59 -11.23
CA ASP A 179 2.95 0.44 -10.37
C ASP A 179 3.50 1.79 -10.78
N LEU A 180 2.61 2.76 -10.89
CA LEU A 180 2.92 4.15 -11.19
C LEU A 180 2.33 5.04 -10.10
N GLY A 181 3.07 6.01 -9.62
CA GLY A 181 2.61 6.97 -8.64
C GLY A 181 3.24 8.34 -8.84
N PHE A 182 2.49 9.36 -8.53
CA PHE A 182 2.96 10.74 -8.51
C PHE A 182 2.41 11.43 -7.27
N THR A 183 3.31 12.00 -6.46
CA THR A 183 2.97 12.71 -5.24
C THR A 183 3.51 14.12 -5.31
N VAL A 184 2.67 15.08 -5.00
CA VAL A 184 3.06 16.49 -4.81
C VAL A 184 2.95 16.81 -3.33
N LEU A 185 4.06 17.19 -2.72
CA LEU A 185 4.10 17.73 -1.37
C LEU A 185 4.16 19.24 -1.48
N ARG A 186 3.21 19.94 -0.87
CA ARG A 186 3.13 21.41 -0.92
C ARG A 186 4.29 22.05 -0.19
N SER A 187 4.58 23.29 -0.51
CA SER A 187 5.52 24.10 0.27
C SER A 187 5.02 24.29 1.68
N TYR A 188 5.93 24.35 2.65
CA TYR A 188 5.61 24.66 4.05
C TYR A 188 6.80 25.33 4.73
N SER A 189 6.53 25.95 5.86
CA SER A 189 7.55 26.54 6.71
C SER A 189 7.48 25.88 8.09
N GLU A 190 8.62 25.63 8.66
CA GLU A 190 8.76 25.21 10.04
C GLU A 190 8.74 26.43 10.96
N SER A 191 8.45 26.20 12.23
CA SER A 191 8.64 27.16 13.33
C SER A 191 9.78 26.69 14.24
N GLY A 192 10.34 27.56 15.04
CA GLY A 192 11.40 27.24 16.00
C GLY A 192 12.78 27.78 15.61
N ILE A 193 13.79 27.40 16.40
CA ILE A 193 15.18 27.86 16.20
C ILE A 193 15.80 27.09 15.03
N GLY A 194 16.29 27.81 14.03
CA GLY A 194 16.86 27.22 12.82
C GLY A 194 15.80 26.65 11.84
N ALA A 195 14.57 27.13 11.98
CA ALA A 195 13.45 26.72 11.15
C ALA A 195 13.72 26.92 9.66
N THR A 196 13.21 26.02 8.86
CA THR A 196 13.45 25.90 7.42
C THR A 196 12.14 26.05 6.65
N ARG A 197 12.20 26.73 5.53
CA ARG A 197 11.13 26.77 4.53
C ARG A 197 11.45 25.77 3.42
N PHE A 198 10.54 24.88 3.15
CA PHE A 198 10.63 23.90 2.06
C PHE A 198 9.74 24.32 0.90
N ASP A 199 10.28 24.27 -0.30
CA ASP A 199 9.51 24.49 -1.52
C ASP A 199 8.66 23.23 -1.83
N GLN A 200 7.74 23.39 -2.77
CA GLN A 200 6.97 22.27 -3.31
C GLN A 200 7.91 21.17 -3.86
N GLN A 201 7.58 19.93 -3.57
CA GLN A 201 8.35 18.77 -4.00
C GLN A 201 7.46 17.80 -4.77
N SER A 202 7.93 17.35 -5.93
CA SER A 202 7.28 16.30 -6.73
C SER A 202 8.05 15.00 -6.62
N ILE A 203 7.34 13.91 -6.34
CA ILE A 203 7.92 12.57 -6.15
C ILE A 203 7.25 11.63 -7.13
N GLN A 204 8.05 11.00 -7.98
CA GLN A 204 7.62 9.94 -8.89
C GLN A 204 7.92 8.57 -8.28
N SER A 205 7.08 7.60 -8.62
CA SER A 205 7.19 6.23 -8.17
C SER A 205 6.84 5.30 -9.32
N ARG A 206 7.83 4.53 -9.78
CA ARG A 206 7.66 3.53 -10.83
C ARG A 206 8.27 2.22 -10.36
N ASN A 207 7.44 1.17 -10.28
CA ASN A 207 7.88 -0.14 -9.85
C ASN A 207 7.50 -1.20 -10.87
N LEU A 208 8.40 -2.15 -11.06
CA LEU A 208 8.15 -3.39 -11.78
C LEU A 208 8.17 -4.54 -10.77
N ARG A 209 7.20 -5.45 -10.87
CA ARG A 209 7.10 -6.61 -9.98
C ARG A 209 6.90 -7.88 -10.78
N LEU A 210 7.56 -8.93 -10.35
CA LEU A 210 7.34 -10.30 -10.82
C LEU A 210 7.05 -11.15 -9.61
N SER A 211 5.99 -11.94 -9.66
CA SER A 211 5.58 -12.75 -8.51
C SER A 211 5.06 -14.12 -8.93
N ILE A 212 5.17 -15.04 -8.00
CA ILE A 212 4.45 -16.30 -8.01
C ILE A 212 3.71 -16.44 -6.70
N ALA A 213 2.41 -16.69 -6.77
CA ALA A 213 1.60 -16.99 -5.61
C ALA A 213 1.03 -18.39 -5.70
N SER A 214 0.69 -18.96 -4.55
CA SER A 214 0.00 -20.24 -4.44
C SER A 214 -1.23 -20.07 -3.56
N VAL A 215 -2.31 -20.70 -3.94
CA VAL A 215 -3.53 -20.78 -3.13
C VAL A 215 -3.91 -22.25 -3.05
N GLU A 216 -4.01 -22.77 -1.85
CA GLU A 216 -4.45 -24.14 -1.59
C GLU A 216 -5.81 -24.12 -0.90
N GLU A 217 -6.78 -24.85 -1.48
CA GLU A 217 -8.13 -24.98 -0.93
C GLU A 217 -8.21 -26.20 -0.01
N LEU A 218 -8.54 -25.96 1.23
CA LEU A 218 -8.74 -26.98 2.25
C LEU A 218 -10.22 -27.01 2.61
N ASN A 219 -10.93 -28.01 2.12
CA ASN A 219 -12.36 -28.15 2.38
C ASN A 219 -12.59 -29.09 3.56
N ASN A 220 -13.19 -28.58 4.61
CA ASN A 220 -13.74 -29.36 5.71
C ASN A 220 -15.28 -29.25 5.70
N LYS A 221 -15.99 -30.21 6.31
CA LYS A 221 -17.46 -30.21 6.37
C LYS A 221 -18.07 -28.98 7.05
N LYS A 222 -17.31 -28.28 7.94
CA LYS A 222 -17.79 -27.14 8.72
C LYS A 222 -17.30 -25.77 8.23
N PHE A 223 -16.18 -25.70 7.53
CA PHE A 223 -15.62 -24.44 7.04
C PHE A 223 -14.78 -24.68 5.79
N LYS A 224 -14.70 -23.67 4.95
CA LYS A 224 -13.78 -23.64 3.82
C LYS A 224 -12.60 -22.77 4.21
N MET A 225 -11.40 -23.30 4.06
CA MET A 225 -10.16 -22.58 4.35
C MET A 225 -9.31 -22.54 3.09
N LYS A 226 -8.64 -21.40 2.86
CA LYS A 226 -7.62 -21.27 1.81
C LYS A 226 -6.32 -20.84 2.47
N ARG A 227 -5.23 -21.50 2.09
CA ARG A 227 -3.87 -21.07 2.46
C ARG A 227 -3.26 -20.30 1.28
N HIS A 228 -2.54 -19.24 1.60
CA HIS A 228 -1.88 -18.36 0.64
C HIS A 228 -0.40 -18.31 0.87
N GLY A 229 0.36 -18.43 -0.19
CA GLY A 229 1.78 -18.14 -0.21
C GLY A 229 2.11 -17.25 -1.39
N LYS A 230 3.03 -16.30 -1.26
CA LYS A 230 3.52 -15.47 -2.37
C LYS A 230 4.99 -15.13 -2.18
N MET A 231 5.73 -15.20 -3.28
CA MET A 231 7.06 -14.63 -3.41
C MET A 231 7.03 -13.61 -4.54
N GLU A 232 7.63 -12.44 -4.29
CA GLU A 232 7.65 -11.35 -5.24
C GLU A 232 9.01 -10.68 -5.25
N TYR A 233 9.52 -10.43 -6.45
CA TYR A 233 10.63 -9.52 -6.69
C TYR A 233 10.10 -8.19 -7.18
N GLN A 234 10.59 -7.09 -6.61
CA GLN A 234 10.25 -5.73 -6.99
C GLN A 234 11.50 -4.94 -7.33
N ALA A 235 11.48 -4.28 -8.50
CA ALA A 235 12.47 -3.29 -8.90
C ALA A 235 11.87 -1.88 -8.81
N ASN A 236 12.48 -1.00 -7.99
CA ASN A 236 12.11 0.41 -7.87
C ASN A 236 12.92 1.23 -8.86
N LEU A 237 12.29 1.82 -9.86
CA LEU A 237 12.98 2.59 -10.90
C LEU A 237 13.28 4.03 -10.45
N ASP A 238 12.46 4.60 -9.56
CA ASP A 238 12.64 5.93 -9.00
C ASP A 238 13.15 5.86 -7.56
N ARG A 239 14.39 6.27 -7.34
CA ARG A 239 15.07 6.19 -6.05
C ARG A 239 15.47 7.54 -5.47
N SER A 240 15.09 8.62 -6.12
CA SER A 240 15.47 9.95 -5.65
C SER A 240 14.43 10.99 -6.02
N SER A 241 14.32 12.01 -5.18
CA SER A 241 13.59 13.24 -5.47
C SER A 241 14.48 14.44 -5.16
N LYS A 242 14.19 15.59 -5.75
CA LYS A 242 14.85 16.84 -5.44
C LYS A 242 14.02 17.60 -4.43
N MET A 243 14.69 18.18 -3.44
CA MET A 243 14.09 19.04 -2.45
C MET A 243 14.84 20.37 -2.41
N LYS A 244 14.10 21.46 -2.49
CA LYS A 244 14.61 22.82 -2.36
C LYS A 244 14.16 23.40 -1.03
N TYR A 245 15.06 24.12 -0.38
CA TYR A 245 14.78 24.73 0.91
C TYR A 245 15.64 25.98 1.14
N SER A 246 15.22 26.80 2.12
CA SER A 246 15.98 27.95 2.63
C SER A 246 15.77 28.05 4.13
N TYR A 247 16.70 28.62 4.86
CA TYR A 247 16.47 28.97 6.27
C TYR A 247 15.54 30.18 6.37
N ILE A 248 14.66 30.21 7.36
CA ILE A 248 13.73 31.34 7.54
C ILE A 248 14.47 32.62 7.82
N GLY A 249 15.57 32.54 8.58
CA GLY A 249 16.45 33.69 8.87
C GLY A 249 17.31 34.18 7.69
N ASP A 250 17.44 33.36 6.64
CA ASP A 250 18.18 33.69 5.40
C ASP A 250 17.43 33.12 4.16
N SER A 251 16.40 33.87 3.78
CA SER A 251 15.56 33.48 2.62
C SER A 251 16.24 33.72 1.26
N GLN A 252 17.38 34.38 1.22
CA GLN A 252 18.14 34.64 -0.02
C GLN A 252 18.95 33.42 -0.41
N SER A 253 19.46 32.66 0.56
CA SER A 253 20.26 31.46 0.30
C SER A 253 19.33 30.25 0.08
N LYS A 254 19.22 29.84 -1.17
CA LYS A 254 18.45 28.66 -1.57
C LYS A 254 19.35 27.45 -1.75
N PHE A 255 18.93 26.34 -1.16
CA PHE A 255 19.66 25.08 -1.22
C PHE A 255 18.82 24.04 -2.01
N GLU A 256 19.48 23.17 -2.75
CA GLU A 256 18.86 22.01 -3.40
C GLU A 256 19.57 20.75 -2.95
N THR A 257 18.80 19.77 -2.48
CA THR A 257 19.34 18.48 -2.08
C THR A 257 18.62 17.37 -2.86
N LYS A 258 19.41 16.43 -3.38
CA LYS A 258 18.88 15.19 -3.97
C LYS A 258 18.73 14.14 -2.89
N LEU A 259 17.50 13.89 -2.51
CA LEU A 259 17.16 12.87 -1.53
C LEU A 259 17.17 11.50 -2.22
N LYS A 260 18.03 10.61 -1.76
CA LYS A 260 18.04 9.20 -2.20
C LYS A 260 17.21 8.37 -1.24
N SER A 261 16.34 7.53 -1.75
CA SER A 261 15.51 6.67 -0.91
C SER A 261 15.26 5.32 -1.56
N GLY A 262 15.13 4.32 -0.71
CA GLY A 262 14.72 2.99 -1.11
C GLY A 262 15.81 2.14 -1.76
N ALA A 263 15.60 0.84 -1.71
CA ALA A 263 16.39 -0.13 -2.43
C ALA A 263 15.91 -0.23 -3.89
N LEU A 264 16.85 -0.44 -4.83
CA LEU A 264 16.49 -0.80 -6.19
C LEU A 264 15.77 -2.14 -6.22
N HIS A 265 16.27 -3.10 -5.44
CA HIS A 265 15.80 -4.47 -5.43
C HIS A 265 15.19 -4.82 -4.08
N ASN A 266 13.97 -5.36 -4.10
CA ASN A 266 13.25 -5.83 -2.93
C ASN A 266 12.72 -7.24 -3.19
N ILE A 267 12.69 -8.03 -2.13
CA ILE A 267 12.04 -9.34 -2.13
C ILE A 267 10.92 -9.29 -1.11
N ASN A 268 9.73 -9.65 -1.53
CA ASN A 268 8.54 -9.66 -0.72
C ASN A 268 8.02 -11.09 -0.57
N SER A 269 7.78 -11.52 0.66
CA SER A 269 7.23 -12.83 1.01
C SER A 269 5.93 -12.63 1.76
N LYS A 270 4.88 -13.38 1.40
CA LYS A 270 3.58 -13.35 2.07
C LYS A 270 3.12 -14.75 2.38
N LEU A 271 2.54 -14.89 3.56
CA LEU A 271 1.88 -16.10 4.03
C LEU A 271 0.55 -15.71 4.65
N GLY A 272 -0.49 -16.46 4.38
CA GLY A 272 -1.81 -16.15 4.92
C GLY A 272 -2.82 -17.27 4.77
N PHE A 273 -3.99 -17.02 5.31
CA PHE A 273 -5.13 -17.90 5.19
C PHE A 273 -6.45 -17.12 5.16
N ASP A 274 -7.43 -17.67 4.45
CA ASP A 274 -8.83 -17.24 4.49
C ASP A 274 -9.65 -18.33 5.17
N VAL A 275 -10.59 -17.93 6.00
CA VAL A 275 -11.62 -18.80 6.54
C VAL A 275 -12.98 -18.24 6.11
N ILE A 276 -13.72 -19.05 5.35
CA ILE A 276 -15.11 -18.75 4.99
C ILE A 276 -15.99 -19.53 5.96
N TYR A 277 -16.58 -18.82 6.92
CA TYR A 277 -17.35 -19.42 8.00
C TYR A 277 -18.79 -19.72 7.57
N ASP A 278 -19.39 -18.84 6.86
CA ASP A 278 -20.72 -18.99 6.26
C ASP A 278 -20.67 -18.45 4.85
N GLU A 279 -21.67 -18.70 4.01
CA GLU A 279 -21.66 -18.14 2.65
C GLU A 279 -21.53 -16.60 2.63
N ASN A 280 -21.80 -15.96 3.77
CA ASN A 280 -21.87 -14.51 3.92
C ASN A 280 -20.67 -13.85 4.63
N LEU A 281 -19.87 -14.62 5.40
CA LEU A 281 -18.78 -14.08 6.20
C LEU A 281 -17.46 -14.73 5.81
N SER A 282 -16.46 -13.92 5.51
CA SER A 282 -15.07 -14.36 5.32
C SER A 282 -14.13 -13.58 6.21
N LEU A 283 -13.20 -14.29 6.85
CA LEU A 283 -12.09 -13.73 7.61
C LEU A 283 -10.80 -14.03 6.90
N PHE A 284 -9.93 -13.05 6.87
CA PHE A 284 -8.70 -13.09 6.11
C PHE A 284 -7.53 -12.61 6.96
N PHE A 285 -6.42 -13.34 6.94
CA PHE A 285 -5.18 -13.00 7.60
C PHE A 285 -4.01 -13.13 6.64
N ILE A 286 -3.14 -12.11 6.55
CA ILE A 286 -1.83 -12.20 5.88
C ILE A 286 -0.74 -11.61 6.76
N TYR A 287 0.38 -12.32 6.83
CA TYR A 287 1.68 -11.81 7.23
C TYR A 287 2.54 -11.56 5.99
N GLU A 288 3.09 -10.37 5.90
CA GLU A 288 3.98 -9.95 4.83
C GLU A 288 5.34 -9.53 5.39
N GLN A 289 6.41 -10.00 4.77
CA GLN A 289 7.76 -9.55 5.02
C GLN A 289 8.39 -9.02 3.73
N ASN A 290 8.82 -7.78 3.74
CA ASN A 290 9.53 -7.15 2.63
C ASN A 290 10.97 -6.89 3.05
N TYR A 291 11.91 -7.52 2.35
CA TYR A 291 13.35 -7.30 2.51
C TYR A 291 13.84 -6.33 1.44
N LYS A 292 14.40 -5.20 1.88
CA LYS A 292 14.95 -4.14 1.04
C LYS A 292 16.47 -4.23 1.06
N TYR A 293 17.06 -4.65 -0.05
CA TYR A 293 18.50 -4.86 -0.14
C TYR A 293 19.30 -3.63 0.31
N ARG A 294 20.17 -3.80 1.30
CA ARG A 294 21.02 -2.75 1.93
C ARG A 294 20.26 -1.59 2.59
N VAL A 295 18.97 -1.70 2.80
CA VAL A 295 18.16 -0.63 3.40
C VAL A 295 17.49 -1.09 4.70
N GLY A 296 16.92 -2.28 4.73
CA GLY A 296 16.23 -2.78 5.91
C GLY A 296 15.10 -3.74 5.56
N TYR A 297 14.12 -3.83 6.44
CA TYR A 297 12.96 -4.70 6.25
C TYR A 297 11.67 -4.04 6.74
N THR A 298 10.57 -4.55 6.25
CA THR A 298 9.21 -4.19 6.70
C THR A 298 8.46 -5.48 6.98
N ASN A 299 7.80 -5.55 8.13
CA ASN A 299 6.82 -6.60 8.45
C ASN A 299 5.44 -5.97 8.49
N LYS A 300 4.44 -6.64 7.92
CA LYS A 300 3.06 -6.20 7.92
C LYS A 300 2.13 -7.34 8.31
N ILE A 301 1.05 -7.01 8.97
CA ILE A 301 -0.06 -7.90 9.28
C ILE A 301 -1.31 -7.26 8.69
N HIS A 302 -2.05 -8.02 7.92
CA HIS A 302 -3.33 -7.63 7.35
C HIS A 302 -4.42 -8.54 7.91
N LEU A 303 -5.49 -7.92 8.39
CA LEU A 303 -6.71 -8.58 8.82
C LEU A 303 -7.86 -8.00 8.00
N ALA A 304 -8.61 -8.85 7.31
CA ALA A 304 -9.77 -8.40 6.56
C ALA A 304 -11.01 -9.20 6.91
N ILE A 305 -12.15 -8.52 6.87
CA ILE A 305 -13.48 -9.09 7.04
C ILE A 305 -14.27 -8.78 5.78
N GLY A 306 -14.75 -9.83 5.12
CA GLY A 306 -15.66 -9.72 3.99
C GLY A 306 -17.08 -10.11 4.41
N TYR A 307 -18.06 -9.30 4.04
CA TYR A 307 -19.46 -9.55 4.32
C TYR A 307 -20.33 -9.37 3.08
N LEU A 308 -21.13 -10.39 2.78
CA LEU A 308 -22.15 -10.36 1.73
C LEU A 308 -23.53 -10.29 2.43
N PRO A 309 -24.26 -9.16 2.33
CA PRO A 309 -25.57 -9.06 2.96
C PRO A 309 -26.54 -10.07 2.34
N GLN A 310 -27.26 -10.81 3.19
CA GLN A 310 -28.38 -11.64 2.74
C GLN A 310 -29.47 -10.72 2.17
N LYS A 311 -29.92 -11.00 0.95
CA LYS A 311 -31.21 -10.45 0.51
C LYS A 311 -32.31 -11.06 1.39
N ASN A 312 -32.88 -10.23 2.26
CA ASN A 312 -34.17 -10.58 2.85
C ASN A 312 -35.18 -10.76 1.72
N THR A 313 -35.48 -12.02 1.40
CA THR A 313 -36.54 -12.41 0.45
C THR A 313 -37.93 -12.29 1.06
N ASN A 314 -38.15 -11.37 2.00
CA ASN A 314 -39.44 -11.07 2.57
C ASN A 314 -39.80 -9.60 2.30
N PHE A 315 -40.28 -9.32 1.09
CA PHE A 315 -41.32 -8.34 0.79
C PHE A 315 -42.08 -8.80 -0.46
#